data_31e7a7aa718ee793c57d69664dada7f5
#
_entry.id   31e7a7aa718ee793c57d69664dada7f5
#
_cell.length_a   1.000
_cell.length_b   1.000
_cell.length_c   1.000
_cell.angle_alpha   90.00
_cell.angle_beta   90.00
_cell.angle_gamma   90.00
#
_symmetry.space_group_name_H-M   'P 1'
#
loop_
_entity.id
_entity.type
_entity.pdbx_description
1 polymer ?
#
loop_
_entity_poly.entity_id
_entity_poly.type
_entity_poly.pdbx_seq_one_letter_code
_entity_poly.pdbx_strand_id
1 'polypeptide(L)'
;MGACGSASVSPQSIRMSNLRNLGNEFSVPIRPDEDGYIGRECPVDECLGYFKITLGTGIKGPAPCHCPYCGHNGDSNTFLTREQIEYAQSVVLRKVGEALTKDLKTLEFEHKPRGMLGIGISLKLKESPPLPIRYYREKQLETEVICDNCTLRYAIYGVFGWCPDCGVHNSLQILGKNLELAKKELGLAGSSDKEMADHLVGDALENALDDLFGLGSQVG
;
A
#
# COMPACT_ATOMS: atom_id res chain seq x y z
N MET A 1 25.56 44.02 -57.03
CA MET A 1 25.79 43.86 -55.58
C MET A 1 24.54 43.26 -54.97
N GLY A 2 24.47 41.96 -54.87
CA GLY A 2 23.32 41.21 -54.31
C GLY A 2 23.64 40.78 -52.87
N ALA A 3 22.86 41.25 -51.94
CA ALA A 3 22.98 40.89 -50.55
C ALA A 3 22.39 39.48 -50.33
N CYS A 4 23.24 38.50 -49.94
CA CYS A 4 22.85 37.24 -49.39
C CYS A 4 22.23 37.42 -48.02
N GLY A 5 20.91 37.30 -47.90
CA GLY A 5 20.22 37.23 -46.63
C GLY A 5 20.43 35.88 -45.99
N SER A 6 21.30 35.79 -44.98
CA SER A 6 21.43 34.63 -44.13
C SER A 6 20.21 34.54 -43.20
N ALA A 7 19.32 33.58 -43.44
CA ALA A 7 18.27 33.24 -42.51
C ALA A 7 18.89 32.51 -41.28
N SER A 8 19.08 33.21 -40.20
CA SER A 8 19.42 32.60 -38.90
C SER A 8 18.19 31.92 -38.35
N VAL A 9 18.15 30.60 -38.41
CA VAL A 9 17.21 29.78 -37.63
C VAL A 9 17.70 29.77 -36.18
N SER A 10 17.08 30.58 -35.34
CA SER A 10 17.32 30.51 -33.90
C SER A 10 16.80 29.15 -33.36
N PRO A 11 17.60 28.41 -32.58
CA PRO A 11 17.10 27.18 -31.97
C PRO A 11 15.97 27.55 -31.01
N GLN A 12 14.75 27.17 -31.36
CA GLN A 12 13.63 27.29 -30.43
C GLN A 12 13.95 26.36 -29.24
N SER A 13 14.20 26.96 -28.07
CA SER A 13 14.40 26.21 -26.84
C SER A 13 13.17 25.38 -26.57
N ILE A 14 13.34 24.06 -26.53
CA ILE A 14 12.28 23.11 -26.22
C ILE A 14 11.71 23.48 -24.84
N ARG A 15 10.51 24.05 -24.83
CA ARG A 15 9.81 24.37 -23.58
C ARG A 15 9.06 23.11 -23.11
N MET A 16 9.70 22.30 -22.26
CA MET A 16 9.06 21.19 -21.56
C MET A 16 8.15 21.73 -20.44
N SER A 17 7.06 22.40 -20.83
CA SER A 17 6.18 23.08 -19.88
C SER A 17 5.27 22.11 -19.13
N ASN A 18 4.77 21.07 -19.79
CA ASN A 18 3.89 20.07 -19.17
C ASN A 18 4.64 19.21 -18.15
N LEU A 19 5.87 18.82 -18.47
CA LEU A 19 6.71 18.05 -17.56
C LEU A 19 7.11 18.91 -16.31
N ARG A 20 7.46 20.18 -16.50
CA ARG A 20 7.78 21.07 -15.39
C ARG A 20 6.60 21.37 -14.47
N ASN A 21 5.39 21.40 -15.02
CA ASN A 21 4.16 21.65 -14.27
C ASN A 21 3.72 20.47 -13.39
N LEU A 22 4.29 19.27 -13.59
CA LEU A 22 4.00 18.11 -12.72
C LEU A 22 4.56 18.29 -11.30
N GLY A 23 5.57 19.15 -11.11
CA GLY A 23 6.26 19.27 -9.84
C GLY A 23 7.15 18.07 -9.51
N ASN A 24 7.64 18.03 -8.27
CA ASN A 24 8.53 16.98 -7.77
C ASN A 24 7.83 16.02 -6.81
N GLU A 25 6.58 16.29 -6.44
CA GLU A 25 5.81 15.51 -5.50
C GLU A 25 4.54 14.95 -6.16
N PHE A 26 4.31 13.65 -5.96
CA PHE A 26 3.13 12.96 -6.46
C PHE A 26 2.37 12.34 -5.30
N SER A 27 1.12 12.76 -5.13
CA SER A 27 0.20 12.07 -4.25
C SER A 27 -0.62 11.06 -5.05
N VAL A 28 -0.52 9.79 -4.65
CA VAL A 28 -1.28 8.69 -5.24
C VAL A 28 -2.18 8.11 -4.15
N PRO A 29 -3.50 8.25 -4.27
CA PRO A 29 -4.41 7.70 -3.27
C PRO A 29 -4.43 6.18 -3.32
N ILE A 30 -4.19 5.55 -2.18
CA ILE A 30 -4.43 4.13 -1.96
C ILE A 30 -5.89 3.98 -1.55
N ARG A 31 -6.65 3.17 -2.27
CA ARG A 31 -8.07 2.96 -1.99
C ARG A 31 -8.25 1.78 -1.06
N PRO A 32 -9.11 1.90 -0.03
CA PRO A 32 -9.49 0.76 0.78
C PRO A 32 -10.24 -0.28 -0.05
N ASP A 33 -10.29 -1.51 0.46
CA ASP A 33 -11.14 -2.58 -0.07
C ASP A 33 -12.63 -2.32 0.23
N GLU A 34 -13.49 -3.29 -0.12
CA GLU A 34 -14.95 -3.20 0.05
C GLU A 34 -15.36 -3.08 1.52
N ASP A 35 -14.55 -3.62 2.44
CA ASP A 35 -14.77 -3.59 3.90
C ASP A 35 -14.13 -2.35 4.56
N GLY A 36 -13.49 -1.50 3.78
CA GLY A 36 -12.85 -0.27 4.25
C GLY A 36 -11.43 -0.46 4.77
N TYR A 37 -10.79 -1.60 4.52
CA TYR A 37 -9.43 -1.91 4.95
C TYR A 37 -8.39 -1.53 3.89
N ILE A 38 -7.22 -1.15 4.38
CA ILE A 38 -6.01 -0.96 3.57
C ILE A 38 -4.94 -1.94 4.06
N GLY A 39 -4.35 -2.68 3.13
CA GLY A 39 -3.25 -3.58 3.39
C GLY A 39 -1.97 -2.87 3.79
N ARG A 40 -1.22 -3.52 4.66
CA ARG A 40 0.11 -3.12 5.13
C ARG A 40 1.00 -4.35 5.17
N GLU A 41 2.28 -4.16 5.00
CA GLU A 41 3.28 -5.21 5.06
C GLU A 41 4.46 -4.76 5.93
N CYS A 42 4.91 -5.63 6.83
CA CYS A 42 6.05 -5.31 7.68
C CYS A 42 7.33 -5.18 6.84
N PRO A 43 8.11 -4.09 7.00
CA PRO A 43 9.33 -3.90 6.23
C PRO A 43 10.51 -4.75 6.73
N VAL A 44 10.35 -5.51 7.80
CA VAL A 44 11.40 -6.38 8.37
C VAL A 44 11.47 -7.68 7.58
N ASP A 45 12.63 -7.99 6.99
CA ASP A 45 12.82 -9.14 6.09
C ASP A 45 12.48 -10.49 6.73
N GLU A 46 12.71 -10.65 8.03
CA GLU A 46 12.39 -11.87 8.78
C GLU A 46 10.91 -11.99 9.13
N CYS A 47 10.14 -10.91 8.97
CA CYS A 47 8.72 -10.87 9.31
C CYS A 47 7.83 -10.88 8.08
N LEU A 48 7.94 -9.86 7.22
CA LEU A 48 7.11 -9.63 6.01
C LEU A 48 5.62 -9.86 6.25
N GLY A 49 5.18 -9.69 7.50
CA GLY A 49 3.81 -9.97 7.91
C GLY A 49 2.82 -9.01 7.26
N TYR A 50 1.82 -9.54 6.55
CA TYR A 50 0.75 -8.76 5.95
C TYR A 50 -0.41 -8.61 6.92
N PHE A 51 -0.93 -7.40 7.06
CA PHE A 51 -2.09 -7.06 7.88
C PHE A 51 -2.92 -5.98 7.22
N LYS A 52 -4.13 -5.75 7.71
CA LYS A 52 -5.01 -4.69 7.21
C LYS A 52 -5.44 -3.75 8.33
N ILE A 53 -5.63 -2.50 8.00
CA ILE A 53 -6.12 -1.46 8.92
C ILE A 53 -7.24 -0.67 8.28
N THR A 54 -8.19 -0.20 9.08
CA THR A 54 -9.19 0.77 8.62
C THR A 54 -8.68 2.19 8.85
N LEU A 55 -8.90 3.08 7.88
CA LEU A 55 -8.57 4.50 8.04
C LEU A 55 -9.60 5.19 8.93
N GLY A 56 -9.11 6.11 9.76
CA GLY A 56 -9.96 6.96 10.61
C GLY A 56 -10.39 6.35 11.94
N THR A 57 -9.89 5.16 12.29
CA THR A 57 -10.24 4.47 13.55
C THR A 57 -9.04 4.33 14.48
N GLY A 58 -8.33 5.34 14.80
CA GLY A 58 -7.21 5.28 15.75
C GLY A 58 -5.95 5.91 15.22
N ILE A 59 -5.61 5.70 13.95
CA ILE A 59 -4.41 6.32 13.36
C ILE A 59 -4.68 7.81 13.15
N LYS A 60 -4.08 8.62 14.01
CA LYS A 60 -4.17 10.08 13.95
C LYS A 60 -2.81 10.65 13.53
N GLY A 61 -2.76 11.19 12.32
CA GLY A 61 -1.58 11.92 11.83
C GLY A 61 -0.36 11.03 11.59
N PRO A 62 0.86 11.56 11.80
CA PRO A 62 2.11 10.87 11.52
C PRO A 62 2.54 9.89 12.62
N ALA A 63 1.60 9.29 13.35
CA ALA A 63 1.92 8.30 14.38
C ALA A 63 2.65 7.10 13.77
N PRO A 64 3.61 6.50 14.48
CA PRO A 64 4.28 5.32 14.01
C PRO A 64 3.28 4.18 13.85
N CYS A 65 3.43 3.39 12.78
CA CYS A 65 2.69 2.16 12.59
C CYS A 65 3.45 1.01 13.26
N HIS A 66 2.75 0.11 13.93
CA HIS A 66 3.34 -1.08 14.55
C HIS A 66 2.95 -2.33 13.76
N CYS A 67 3.92 -3.23 13.57
CA CYS A 67 3.64 -4.54 13.01
C CYS A 67 2.90 -5.41 14.03
N PRO A 68 1.72 -5.99 13.70
CA PRO A 68 1.00 -6.86 14.63
C PRO A 68 1.74 -8.14 15.00
N TYR A 69 2.70 -8.58 14.19
CA TYR A 69 3.38 -9.87 14.35
C TYR A 69 4.70 -9.77 15.12
N CYS A 70 5.55 -8.80 14.82
CA CYS A 70 6.86 -8.67 15.44
C CYS A 70 7.03 -7.41 16.31
N GLY A 71 6.00 -6.55 16.38
CA GLY A 71 6.06 -5.31 17.16
C GLY A 71 6.96 -4.22 16.56
N HIS A 72 7.59 -4.45 15.39
CA HIS A 72 8.38 -3.41 14.72
C HIS A 72 7.54 -2.15 14.51
N ASN A 73 8.12 -0.98 14.83
CA ASN A 73 7.47 0.31 14.61
C ASN A 73 8.24 1.17 13.61
N GLY A 74 7.53 1.99 12.88
CA GLY A 74 8.11 2.88 11.89
C GLY A 74 7.08 3.81 11.28
N ASP A 75 7.51 4.63 10.34
CA ASP A 75 6.61 5.50 9.58
C ASP A 75 5.59 4.64 8.80
N SER A 76 4.32 5.05 8.80
CA SER A 76 3.24 4.31 8.11
C SER A 76 3.51 4.09 6.61
N ASN A 77 4.31 4.95 5.98
CA ASN A 77 4.71 4.80 4.58
C ASN A 77 5.71 3.66 4.35
N THR A 78 6.42 3.22 5.39
CA THR A 78 7.34 2.07 5.28
C THR A 78 6.61 0.73 5.24
N PHE A 79 5.34 0.72 5.64
CA PHE A 79 4.48 -0.48 5.65
C PHE A 79 3.62 -0.64 4.39
N LEU A 80 3.93 0.10 3.32
CA LEU A 80 3.24 -0.09 2.05
C LEU A 80 3.57 -1.46 1.46
N THR A 81 2.55 -2.16 0.95
CA THR A 81 2.76 -3.43 0.28
C THR A 81 3.48 -3.22 -1.06
N ARG A 82 4.15 -4.26 -1.52
CA ARG A 82 4.82 -4.23 -2.82
C ARG A 82 3.86 -3.86 -3.95
N GLU A 83 2.65 -4.41 -3.93
CA GLU A 83 1.62 -4.15 -4.93
C GLU A 83 1.15 -2.69 -4.90
N GLN A 84 1.03 -2.09 -3.71
CA GLN A 84 0.69 -0.66 -3.56
C GLN A 84 1.78 0.24 -4.14
N ILE A 85 3.05 -0.11 -3.91
CA ILE A 85 4.20 0.62 -4.47
C ILE A 85 4.20 0.51 -6.00
N GLU A 86 4.02 -0.70 -6.54
CA GLU A 86 3.96 -0.92 -8.00
C GLU A 86 2.78 -0.17 -8.64
N TYR A 87 1.63 -0.15 -7.97
CA TYR A 87 0.48 0.65 -8.40
C TYR A 87 0.82 2.14 -8.44
N ALA A 88 1.36 2.67 -7.34
CA ALA A 88 1.72 4.09 -7.26
C ALA A 88 2.75 4.49 -8.32
N GLN A 89 3.79 3.67 -8.52
CA GLN A 89 4.78 3.86 -9.56
C GLN A 89 4.15 3.87 -10.96
N SER A 90 3.23 2.95 -11.25
CA SER A 90 2.56 2.87 -12.55
C SER A 90 1.72 4.12 -12.84
N VAL A 91 1.04 4.67 -11.82
CA VAL A 91 0.27 5.92 -11.94
C VAL A 91 1.17 7.11 -12.22
N VAL A 92 2.29 7.22 -11.51
CA VAL A 92 3.27 8.30 -11.70
C VAL A 92 3.90 8.21 -13.09
N LEU A 93 4.37 7.03 -13.50
CA LEU A 93 4.97 6.82 -14.81
C LEU A 93 4.00 7.16 -15.94
N ARG A 94 2.73 6.82 -15.80
CA ARG A 94 1.70 7.21 -16.75
C ARG A 94 1.55 8.73 -16.86
N LYS A 95 1.44 9.45 -15.74
CA LYS A 95 1.34 10.91 -15.72
C LYS A 95 2.55 11.58 -16.35
N VAL A 96 3.74 11.11 -16.03
CA VAL A 96 4.99 11.62 -16.61
C VAL A 96 5.04 11.34 -18.11
N GLY A 97 4.70 10.14 -18.54
CA GLY A 97 4.64 9.76 -19.96
C GLY A 97 3.66 10.60 -20.77
N GLU A 98 2.48 10.87 -20.22
CA GLU A 98 1.47 11.74 -20.85
C GLU A 98 1.97 13.20 -20.98
N ALA A 99 2.62 13.74 -19.95
CA ALA A 99 3.18 15.09 -19.98
C ALA A 99 4.33 15.19 -20.99
N LEU A 100 5.21 14.20 -21.01
CA LEU A 100 6.31 14.11 -22.00
C LEU A 100 5.77 14.02 -23.43
N THR A 101 4.77 13.20 -23.67
CA THR A 101 4.14 13.08 -25.00
C THR A 101 3.53 14.42 -25.45
N LYS A 102 2.87 15.15 -24.54
CA LYS A 102 2.34 16.48 -24.83
C LYS A 102 3.45 17.47 -25.20
N ASP A 103 4.55 17.49 -24.45
CA ASP A 103 5.68 18.36 -24.72
C ASP A 103 6.36 18.00 -26.05
N LEU A 104 6.53 16.71 -26.34
CA LEU A 104 7.12 16.24 -27.60
C LEU A 104 6.24 16.55 -28.82
N LYS A 105 4.92 16.48 -28.69
CA LYS A 105 3.99 16.88 -29.78
C LYS A 105 4.17 18.35 -30.22
N THR A 106 4.61 19.22 -29.32
CA THR A 106 4.90 20.61 -29.67
C THR A 106 6.10 20.75 -30.61
N LEU A 107 6.90 19.70 -30.78
CA LEU A 107 8.06 19.65 -31.67
C LEU A 107 7.69 19.16 -33.07
N GLU A 108 6.48 18.68 -33.28
CA GLU A 108 6.02 18.27 -34.62
C GLU A 108 6.00 19.48 -35.54
N PHE A 109 6.62 19.34 -36.67
CA PHE A 109 6.59 20.37 -37.71
C PHE A 109 6.52 19.73 -39.10
N GLU A 110 5.90 20.44 -40.01
CA GLU A 110 5.86 20.10 -41.42
C GLU A 110 6.33 21.31 -42.22
N HIS A 111 7.48 21.19 -42.86
CA HIS A 111 7.96 22.21 -43.78
C HIS A 111 7.67 21.80 -45.20
N LYS A 112 6.73 22.51 -45.88
CA LYS A 112 6.44 22.30 -47.28
C LYS A 112 7.43 23.07 -48.14
N PRO A 113 7.99 22.43 -49.19
CA PRO A 113 8.93 23.12 -50.05
C PRO A 113 8.24 24.25 -50.82
N ARG A 114 8.87 25.43 -50.84
CA ARG A 114 8.47 26.53 -51.71
C ARG A 114 9.32 26.48 -52.97
N GLY A 115 8.68 26.15 -54.14
CA GLY A 115 9.33 26.12 -55.44
C GLY A 115 9.68 24.72 -55.96
N MET A 116 10.14 24.67 -57.24
CA MET A 116 10.28 23.42 -58.01
C MET A 116 11.46 22.51 -57.56
N LEU A 117 12.35 23.00 -56.69
CA LEU A 117 13.53 22.26 -56.19
C LEU A 117 13.66 22.28 -54.64
N GLY A 118 12.59 22.55 -53.91
CA GLY A 118 12.61 22.61 -52.46
C GLY A 118 12.53 21.22 -51.82
N ILE A 119 13.34 21.00 -50.76
CA ILE A 119 13.26 19.78 -49.94
C ILE A 119 12.26 20.02 -48.81
N GLY A 120 11.23 19.17 -48.74
CA GLY A 120 10.28 19.16 -47.64
C GLY A 120 10.80 18.28 -46.50
N ILE A 121 10.74 18.78 -45.27
CA ILE A 121 11.10 18.02 -44.07
C ILE A 121 9.88 18.02 -43.16
N SER A 122 9.47 16.84 -42.72
CA SER A 122 8.41 16.70 -41.70
C SER A 122 8.91 15.83 -40.56
N LEU A 123 8.64 16.25 -39.30
CA LEU A 123 8.82 15.46 -38.10
C LEU A 123 7.43 15.13 -37.57
N LYS A 124 7.11 13.85 -37.52
CA LYS A 124 5.88 13.34 -36.89
C LYS A 124 6.24 12.32 -35.84
N LEU A 125 5.72 12.49 -34.64
CA LEU A 125 5.89 11.55 -33.54
C LEU A 125 4.85 10.44 -33.67
N LYS A 126 5.31 9.19 -33.60
CA LYS A 126 4.41 8.05 -33.49
C LYS A 126 3.82 8.00 -32.09
N GLU A 127 2.52 8.10 -31.96
CA GLU A 127 1.84 7.96 -30.67
C GLU A 127 2.01 6.54 -30.15
N SER A 128 2.53 6.43 -28.92
CA SER A 128 2.51 5.18 -28.16
C SER A 128 1.28 5.16 -27.27
N PRO A 129 0.65 4.00 -27.05
CA PRO A 129 -0.43 3.89 -26.10
C PRO A 129 0.04 4.31 -24.69
N PRO A 130 -0.85 4.88 -23.87
CA PRO A 130 -0.50 5.25 -22.50
C PRO A 130 -0.06 4.03 -21.71
N LEU A 131 0.91 4.22 -20.81
CA LEU A 131 1.41 3.14 -19.96
C LEU A 131 0.27 2.55 -19.12
N PRO A 132 0.19 1.22 -19.01
CA PRO A 132 -0.86 0.56 -18.23
C PRO A 132 -0.71 0.84 -16.73
N ILE A 133 -1.83 1.01 -16.03
CA ILE A 133 -1.85 1.09 -14.57
C ILE A 133 -1.96 -0.33 -14.02
N ARG A 134 -1.10 -0.67 -13.05
CA ARG A 134 -1.12 -1.96 -12.35
C ARG A 134 -2.06 -1.86 -11.16
N TYR A 135 -3.29 -2.30 -11.34
CA TYR A 135 -4.24 -2.41 -10.24
C TYR A 135 -3.92 -3.64 -9.38
N TYR A 136 -4.22 -3.56 -8.09
CA TYR A 136 -4.05 -4.65 -7.13
C TYR A 136 -5.35 -4.86 -6.34
N ARG A 137 -5.40 -5.97 -5.62
CA ARG A 137 -6.49 -6.29 -4.67
C ARG A 137 -5.87 -6.61 -3.32
N GLU A 138 -6.52 -6.16 -2.24
CA GLU A 138 -6.11 -6.51 -0.89
C GLU A 138 -6.39 -8.00 -0.61
N LYS A 139 -5.46 -8.64 0.14
CA LYS A 139 -5.62 -10.05 0.52
C LYS A 139 -6.76 -10.19 1.54
N GLN A 140 -7.46 -11.31 1.52
CA GLN A 140 -8.44 -11.63 2.56
C GLN A 140 -7.70 -12.08 3.83
N LEU A 141 -8.17 -11.63 4.99
CA LEU A 141 -7.63 -12.01 6.29
C LEU A 141 -8.76 -12.55 7.16
N GLU A 142 -8.43 -13.55 7.99
CA GLU A 142 -9.42 -14.36 8.72
C GLU A 142 -9.86 -13.73 10.04
N THR A 143 -8.95 -13.00 10.70
CA THR A 143 -9.19 -12.49 12.06
C THR A 143 -9.29 -10.98 12.06
N GLU A 144 -10.50 -10.48 12.28
CA GLU A 144 -10.75 -9.05 12.51
C GLU A 144 -10.65 -8.73 14.01
N VAL A 145 -9.97 -7.67 14.35
CA VAL A 145 -9.73 -7.21 15.71
C VAL A 145 -10.12 -5.73 15.83
N ILE A 146 -10.75 -5.38 16.94
CA ILE A 146 -10.96 -3.99 17.36
C ILE A 146 -10.12 -3.80 18.62
N CYS A 147 -9.15 -2.91 18.57
CA CYS A 147 -8.31 -2.65 19.71
C CYS A 147 -9.10 -2.01 20.86
N ASP A 148 -9.09 -2.60 22.04
CA ASP A 148 -9.81 -2.09 23.20
C ASP A 148 -9.24 -0.76 23.71
N ASN A 149 -7.95 -0.48 23.42
CA ASN A 149 -7.30 0.74 23.87
C ASN A 149 -7.53 1.95 22.94
N CYS A 150 -7.43 1.76 21.61
CA CYS A 150 -7.50 2.88 20.65
C CYS A 150 -8.65 2.78 19.63
N THR A 151 -9.44 1.70 19.69
CA THR A 151 -10.57 1.42 18.80
C THR A 151 -10.22 1.21 17.32
N LEU A 152 -8.93 1.12 16.97
CA LEU A 152 -8.54 0.77 15.61
C LEU A 152 -9.12 -0.59 15.23
N ARG A 153 -9.75 -0.64 14.06
CA ARG A 153 -10.14 -1.91 13.42
C ARG A 153 -9.00 -2.35 12.51
N TYR A 154 -8.55 -3.58 12.72
CA TYR A 154 -7.49 -4.17 11.88
C TYR A 154 -7.76 -5.65 11.69
N ALA A 155 -7.13 -6.26 10.68
CA ALA A 155 -7.24 -7.67 10.41
C ALA A 155 -5.85 -8.29 10.25
N ILE A 156 -5.69 -9.52 10.74
CA ILE A 156 -4.42 -10.24 10.80
C ILE A 156 -4.61 -11.73 10.51
N TYR A 157 -3.48 -12.43 10.32
CA TYR A 157 -3.39 -13.88 10.41
C TYR A 157 -2.90 -14.30 11.80
N GLY A 158 -3.48 -15.36 12.36
CA GLY A 158 -2.98 -16.00 13.58
C GLY A 158 -3.42 -15.36 14.88
N VAL A 159 -2.70 -15.68 15.97
CA VAL A 159 -3.09 -15.41 17.36
C VAL A 159 -2.32 -14.29 18.04
N PHE A 160 -1.16 -13.91 17.53
CA PHE A 160 -0.35 -12.83 18.12
C PHE A 160 -0.67 -11.51 17.44
N GLY A 161 -0.79 -10.44 18.20
CA GLY A 161 -1.11 -9.17 17.60
C GLY A 161 -0.80 -7.97 18.48
N TRP A 162 0.11 -7.15 17.98
CA TRP A 162 0.27 -5.78 18.45
C TRP A 162 -0.74 -4.90 17.70
N CYS A 163 -1.33 -3.94 18.40
CA CYS A 163 -2.17 -2.97 17.71
C CYS A 163 -1.32 -2.11 16.77
N PRO A 164 -1.68 -2.01 15.47
CA PRO A 164 -0.90 -1.21 14.50
C PRO A 164 -0.81 0.27 14.84
N ASP A 165 -1.73 0.81 15.61
CA ASP A 165 -1.76 2.23 15.98
C ASP A 165 -1.09 2.49 17.34
N CYS A 166 -1.60 1.89 18.42
CA CYS A 166 -1.16 2.20 19.76
C CYS A 166 -0.09 1.26 20.33
N GLY A 167 0.27 0.18 19.61
CA GLY A 167 1.29 -0.77 20.02
C GLY A 167 0.92 -1.65 21.23
N VAL A 168 -0.34 -1.64 21.69
CA VAL A 168 -0.81 -2.54 22.75
C VAL A 168 -0.94 -3.95 22.20
N HIS A 169 -0.56 -4.95 23.01
CA HIS A 169 -0.63 -6.35 22.62
C HIS A 169 -2.03 -6.93 22.89
N ASN A 170 -2.72 -7.38 21.86
CA ASN A 170 -4.11 -7.87 21.91
C ASN A 170 -4.21 -9.40 21.74
N SER A 171 -3.20 -10.17 22.17
CA SER A 171 -3.15 -11.62 21.94
C SER A 171 -4.32 -12.40 22.52
N LEU A 172 -4.76 -12.06 23.73
CA LEU A 172 -5.87 -12.75 24.40
C LEU A 172 -7.20 -12.54 23.65
N GLN A 173 -7.46 -11.31 23.18
CA GLN A 173 -8.65 -10.99 22.39
C GLN A 173 -8.64 -11.75 21.06
N ILE A 174 -7.49 -11.83 20.40
CA ILE A 174 -7.32 -12.53 19.13
C ILE A 174 -7.50 -14.04 19.33
N LEU A 175 -6.90 -14.60 20.37
CA LEU A 175 -7.06 -16.01 20.72
C LEU A 175 -8.54 -16.37 20.97
N GLY A 176 -9.26 -15.54 21.75
CA GLY A 176 -10.70 -15.73 21.99
C GLY A 176 -11.50 -15.80 20.70
N LYS A 177 -11.27 -14.87 19.76
CA LYS A 177 -11.96 -14.86 18.47
C LYS A 177 -11.62 -16.07 17.60
N ASN A 178 -10.37 -16.48 17.56
CA ASN A 178 -9.95 -17.66 16.80
C ASN A 178 -10.58 -18.96 17.38
N LEU A 179 -10.73 -19.03 18.69
CA LEU A 179 -11.43 -20.14 19.34
C LEU A 179 -12.93 -20.16 19.00
N GLU A 180 -13.59 -19.01 18.96
CA GLU A 180 -14.98 -18.90 18.52
C GLU A 180 -15.14 -19.35 17.07
N LEU A 181 -14.23 -18.94 16.18
CA LEU A 181 -14.24 -19.35 14.79
C LEU A 181 -14.03 -20.85 14.64
N ALA A 182 -13.05 -21.43 15.35
CA ALA A 182 -12.78 -22.86 15.36
C ALA A 182 -13.99 -23.67 15.87
N LYS A 183 -14.64 -23.22 16.97
CA LYS A 183 -15.87 -23.84 17.47
C LYS A 183 -16.99 -23.83 16.42
N LYS A 184 -17.13 -22.74 15.69
CA LYS A 184 -18.13 -22.61 14.61
C LYS A 184 -17.85 -23.56 13.45
N GLU A 185 -16.61 -23.63 12.99
CA GLU A 185 -16.19 -24.51 11.88
C GLU A 185 -16.35 -26.00 12.25
N LEU A 186 -16.07 -26.36 13.50
CA LEU A 186 -16.23 -27.73 14.01
C LEU A 186 -17.69 -28.11 14.32
N GLY A 187 -18.65 -27.20 14.12
CA GLY A 187 -20.05 -27.44 14.41
C GLY A 187 -20.39 -27.57 15.92
N LEU A 188 -19.46 -27.18 16.81
CA LEU A 188 -19.60 -27.30 18.27
C LEU A 188 -20.48 -26.18 18.87
N ALA A 189 -20.98 -25.26 18.08
CA ALA A 189 -21.72 -24.10 18.52
C ALA A 189 -23.15 -24.39 19.08
N GLY A 190 -23.57 -25.66 19.20
CA GLY A 190 -24.94 -26.02 19.63
C GLY A 190 -25.07 -27.29 20.43
N SER A 191 -23.99 -28.02 20.77
CA SER A 191 -24.06 -29.29 21.51
C SER A 191 -23.74 -29.15 22.99
N SER A 192 -24.19 -30.12 23.82
CA SER A 192 -23.84 -30.24 25.25
C SER A 192 -22.34 -30.39 25.51
N ASP A 193 -21.55 -30.58 24.45
CA ASP A 193 -20.08 -30.59 24.47
C ASP A 193 -19.48 -29.19 24.69
N LYS A 194 -20.33 -28.15 24.75
CA LYS A 194 -19.91 -26.77 25.00
C LYS A 194 -19.25 -26.61 26.37
N GLU A 195 -19.79 -27.25 27.40
CA GLU A 195 -19.20 -27.21 28.76
C GLU A 195 -17.84 -27.90 28.80
N MET A 196 -17.69 -29.04 28.10
CA MET A 196 -16.41 -29.75 28.03
C MET A 196 -15.38 -28.98 27.18
N ALA A 197 -15.81 -28.35 26.08
CA ALA A 197 -14.94 -27.51 25.27
C ALA A 197 -14.51 -26.22 26.01
N ASP A 198 -15.43 -25.62 26.79
CA ASP A 198 -15.13 -24.43 27.58
C ASP A 198 -14.19 -24.77 28.75
N HIS A 199 -14.29 -25.95 29.35
CA HIS A 199 -13.37 -26.44 30.40
C HIS A 199 -11.98 -26.71 29.82
N LEU A 200 -11.88 -27.43 28.68
CA LEU A 200 -10.59 -27.71 28.05
C LEU A 200 -9.87 -26.45 27.56
N VAL A 201 -10.63 -25.46 27.10
CA VAL A 201 -10.10 -24.17 26.68
C VAL A 201 -9.67 -23.34 27.89
N GLY A 202 -10.43 -23.37 28.97
CA GLY A 202 -10.07 -22.74 30.25
C GLY A 202 -8.75 -23.29 30.81
N ASP A 203 -8.63 -24.58 30.90
CA ASP A 203 -7.44 -25.26 31.38
C ASP A 203 -6.21 -25.01 30.49
N ALA A 204 -6.41 -25.00 29.15
CA ALA A 204 -5.33 -24.69 28.21
C ALA A 204 -4.88 -23.22 28.28
N LEU A 205 -5.81 -22.31 28.55
CA LEU A 205 -5.51 -20.89 28.72
C LEU A 205 -4.79 -20.62 30.06
N GLU A 206 -5.24 -21.24 31.16
CA GLU A 206 -4.57 -21.14 32.46
C GLU A 206 -3.15 -21.72 32.39
N ASN A 207 -2.96 -22.89 31.77
CA ASN A 207 -1.64 -23.48 31.61
C ASN A 207 -0.73 -22.60 30.70
N ALA A 208 -1.25 -22.03 29.64
CA ALA A 208 -0.49 -21.12 28.79
C ALA A 208 -0.13 -19.79 29.49
N LEU A 209 -1.00 -19.30 30.35
CA LEU A 209 -0.73 -18.12 31.20
C LEU A 209 0.30 -18.43 32.28
N ASP A 210 0.21 -19.59 32.91
CA ASP A 210 1.20 -20.04 33.90
C ASP A 210 2.58 -20.24 33.27
N ASP A 211 2.67 -20.78 32.05
CA ASP A 211 3.93 -20.89 31.30
C ASP A 211 4.50 -19.52 30.92
N LEU A 212 3.64 -18.57 30.58
CA LEU A 212 4.05 -17.20 30.18
C LEU A 212 4.43 -16.32 31.39
N PHE A 213 3.76 -16.50 32.55
CA PHE A 213 3.95 -15.68 33.73
C PHE A 213 4.64 -16.42 34.88
N GLY A 214 4.71 -17.75 34.83
CA GLY A 214 5.31 -18.62 35.83
C GLY A 214 6.84 -18.66 35.84
N LEU A 215 7.53 -18.02 34.93
CA LEU A 215 9.01 -17.91 34.89
C LEU A 215 9.59 -16.96 35.95
N GLY A 216 8.77 -16.47 36.90
CA GLY A 216 9.17 -15.53 37.96
C GLY A 216 9.52 -16.12 39.29
N SER A 217 9.38 -17.44 39.57
CA SER A 217 9.47 -18.01 40.90
C SER A 217 10.56 -19.07 41.15
N GLN A 218 11.63 -19.02 40.36
CA GLN A 218 12.81 -19.88 40.64
C GLN A 218 14.10 -19.04 40.70
N VAL A 219 14.20 -18.16 41.72
CA VAL A 219 15.48 -17.69 42.28
C VAL A 219 15.30 -17.61 43.78
N GLY A 220 15.73 -18.66 44.47
CA GLY A 220 15.93 -18.76 45.88
C GLY A 220 17.20 -19.60 46.12
#